data_b5f0f46a952040c2758ef61635b3807d
#
_entry.id   b5f0f46a952040c2758ef61635b3807d
#
_cell.length_a   1.000
_cell.length_b   1.000
_cell.length_c   1.000
_cell.angle_alpha   90.00
_cell.angle_beta   90.00
_cell.angle_gamma   90.00
#
_symmetry.space_group_name_H-M   'P 1'
#
loop_
_entity.id
_entity.type
_entity.pdbx_description
1 polymer ?
#
loop_
_entity_poly.entity_id
_entity_poly.type
_entity_poly.pdbx_seq_one_letter_code
_entity_poly.pdbx_strand_id
1 'polypeptide(L)'
;QLTMSFEKVFEIAPIFRAEPSRTNRHLSEAISIDFEEAYVDYNDVMKRIEQIINQVILSMQEFSKDNHDVDFVIPVILDTIPQYTYADLLEKIQATGAKSQWGDDLYPAQLSKIGITGFYFIKDWPIGPKPFYVKVSKDNPKISESFDLMYGDLEISSGSTRIEKKSELEDRMKNKGMKIDTFSYHLNVFDYGVPPHAGCGIGLERLMMALTGIENIRDTTFYPRDVDRLTP
;
A
#
# COMPACT_ATOMS: atom_id res chain seq x y z
N GLN A 1 16.02 -8.28 0.07
CA GLN A 1 17.18 -9.19 0.02
C GLN A 1 16.97 -10.29 -1.03
N LEU A 2 15.83 -10.97 -1.05
CA LEU A 2 15.56 -12.11 -1.94
C LEU A 2 15.56 -11.72 -3.43
N THR A 3 15.24 -10.49 -3.78
CA THR A 3 15.28 -10.00 -5.18
C THR A 3 16.67 -10.01 -5.80
N MET A 4 17.73 -10.05 -4.99
CA MET A 4 19.11 -10.21 -5.47
C MET A 4 19.38 -11.56 -6.15
N SER A 5 18.61 -12.59 -5.77
CA SER A 5 18.79 -13.97 -6.26
C SER A 5 17.65 -14.45 -7.12
N PHE A 6 16.41 -14.03 -6.80
CA PHE A 6 15.20 -14.58 -7.43
C PHE A 6 14.50 -13.58 -8.37
N GLU A 7 14.97 -12.33 -8.44
CA GLU A 7 14.41 -11.23 -9.23
C GLU A 7 12.96 -10.89 -8.89
N LYS A 8 12.09 -11.87 -8.73
CA LYS A 8 10.68 -11.73 -8.37
C LYS A 8 10.35 -12.63 -7.20
N VAL A 9 9.82 -12.05 -6.17
CA VAL A 9 9.41 -12.76 -4.95
C VAL A 9 8.05 -12.26 -4.49
N PHE A 10 7.27 -13.17 -3.91
CA PHE A 10 6.03 -12.81 -3.21
C PHE A 10 5.86 -13.65 -1.95
N GLU A 11 5.07 -13.14 -1.03
CA GLU A 11 4.70 -13.82 0.19
C GLU A 11 3.24 -13.52 0.53
N ILE A 12 2.52 -14.49 1.04
CA ILE A 12 1.20 -14.32 1.65
C ILE A 12 1.32 -14.78 3.08
N ALA A 13 1.34 -13.84 4.02
CA ALA A 13 1.67 -14.13 5.40
C ALA A 13 0.86 -13.29 6.40
N PRO A 14 0.63 -13.82 7.61
CA PRO A 14 0.07 -13.03 8.70
C PRO A 14 1.08 -11.96 9.14
N ILE A 15 0.59 -10.74 9.26
CA ILE A 15 1.34 -9.61 9.82
C ILE A 15 0.75 -9.22 11.18
N PHE A 16 1.62 -8.77 12.08
CA PHE A 16 1.23 -8.32 13.42
C PHE A 16 1.56 -6.84 13.56
N ARG A 17 0.57 -6.06 14.00
CA ARG A 17 0.72 -4.64 14.23
C ARG A 17 0.24 -4.28 15.63
N ALA A 18 1.03 -3.51 16.38
CA ALA A 18 0.60 -2.87 17.61
C ALA A 18 -0.32 -1.68 17.26
N GLU A 19 -1.46 -1.96 16.67
CA GLU A 19 -2.39 -0.97 16.13
C GLU A 19 -3.24 -0.38 17.26
N PRO A 20 -3.11 0.91 17.61
CA PRO A 20 -3.91 1.52 18.68
C PRO A 20 -5.32 1.88 18.23
N SER A 21 -5.61 1.81 16.93
CA SER A 21 -6.89 2.26 16.36
C SER A 21 -8.02 1.28 16.61
N ARG A 22 -9.15 1.81 17.08
CA ARG A 22 -10.40 1.07 17.32
C ARG A 22 -11.43 1.33 16.23
N THR A 23 -11.00 1.34 14.99
CA THR A 23 -11.90 1.58 13.85
C THR A 23 -12.35 0.26 13.23
N ASN A 24 -13.33 0.34 12.35
CA ASN A 24 -13.79 -0.79 11.53
C ASN A 24 -12.85 -1.16 10.38
N ARG A 25 -11.64 -0.54 10.30
CA ARG A 25 -10.67 -0.70 9.21
C ARG A 25 -9.30 -1.21 9.66
N HIS A 26 -9.15 -1.56 10.97
CA HIS A 26 -7.88 -1.96 11.55
C HIS A 26 -8.01 -3.25 12.35
N LEU A 27 -7.02 -4.13 12.16
CA LEU A 27 -6.79 -5.35 12.94
C LEU A 27 -5.35 -5.34 13.46
N SER A 28 -5.11 -6.03 14.59
CA SER A 28 -3.78 -6.26 15.12
C SER A 28 -3.07 -7.43 14.45
N GLU A 29 -3.83 -8.36 13.88
CA GLU A 29 -3.35 -9.45 13.04
C GLU A 29 -4.15 -9.42 11.73
N ALA A 30 -3.45 -9.36 10.61
CA ALA A 30 -4.02 -9.31 9.27
C ALA A 30 -3.14 -10.09 8.30
N ILE A 31 -3.64 -10.42 7.12
CA ILE A 31 -2.88 -11.09 6.08
C ILE A 31 -2.41 -10.04 5.07
N SER A 32 -1.12 -10.03 4.80
CA SER A 32 -0.52 -9.23 3.72
C SER A 32 -0.14 -10.11 2.55
N ILE A 33 -0.39 -9.62 1.35
CA ILE A 33 0.12 -10.14 0.09
C ILE A 33 1.22 -9.19 -0.34
N ASP A 34 2.47 -9.58 -0.13
CA ASP A 34 3.63 -8.76 -0.41
C ASP A 34 4.36 -9.28 -1.64
N PHE A 35 4.81 -8.39 -2.52
CA PHE A 35 5.72 -8.77 -3.58
C PHE A 35 6.77 -7.69 -3.87
N GLU A 36 7.93 -8.15 -4.34
CA GLU A 36 9.06 -7.31 -4.75
C GLU A 36 9.61 -7.83 -6.08
N GLU A 37 9.87 -6.91 -7.03
CA GLU A 37 10.47 -7.21 -8.33
C GLU A 37 11.75 -6.39 -8.52
N ALA A 38 12.82 -7.04 -8.99
CA ALA A 38 14.05 -6.39 -9.41
C ALA A 38 13.91 -5.76 -10.81
N TYR A 39 14.71 -4.73 -11.07
CA TYR A 39 14.80 -4.00 -12.35
C TYR A 39 13.53 -3.28 -12.78
N VAL A 40 12.66 -2.95 -11.83
CA VAL A 40 11.41 -2.21 -12.01
C VAL A 40 11.34 -1.00 -11.06
N ASP A 41 10.44 -0.08 -11.37
CA ASP A 41 10.08 1.04 -10.51
C ASP A 41 8.63 0.94 -9.98
N TYR A 42 8.20 1.95 -9.22
CA TYR A 42 6.86 1.99 -8.63
C TYR A 42 5.73 2.05 -9.68
N ASN A 43 5.99 2.58 -10.89
CA ASN A 43 4.98 2.59 -11.95
C ASN A 43 4.75 1.19 -12.52
N ASP A 44 5.79 0.36 -12.60
CA ASP A 44 5.65 -1.03 -13.04
C ASP A 44 4.92 -1.87 -12.00
N VAL A 45 5.16 -1.60 -10.70
CA VAL A 45 4.42 -2.23 -9.59
C VAL A 45 2.94 -1.85 -9.64
N MET A 46 2.59 -0.58 -9.90
CA MET A 46 1.18 -0.15 -10.07
C MET A 46 0.49 -0.91 -11.22
N LYS A 47 1.15 -1.08 -12.37
CA LYS A 47 0.63 -1.90 -13.48
C LYS A 47 0.43 -3.36 -13.08
N ARG A 48 1.34 -3.92 -12.28
CA ARG A 48 1.21 -5.28 -11.76
C ARG A 48 0.01 -5.42 -10.83
N ILE A 49 -0.19 -4.46 -9.94
CA ILE A 49 -1.38 -4.43 -9.07
C ILE A 49 -2.66 -4.34 -9.88
N GLU A 50 -2.70 -3.50 -10.92
CA GLU A 50 -3.86 -3.40 -11.81
C GLU A 50 -4.22 -4.75 -12.46
N GLN A 51 -3.21 -5.50 -12.92
CA GLN A 51 -3.41 -6.85 -13.45
C GLN A 51 -3.94 -7.82 -12.39
N ILE A 52 -3.41 -7.77 -11.17
CA ILE A 52 -3.85 -8.61 -10.05
C ILE A 52 -5.31 -8.29 -9.69
N ILE A 53 -5.66 -7.02 -9.51
CA ILE A 53 -7.02 -6.61 -9.16
C ILE A 53 -8.02 -7.04 -10.23
N ASN A 54 -7.71 -6.82 -11.50
CA ASN A 54 -8.58 -7.23 -12.60
C ASN A 54 -8.76 -8.76 -12.66
N GLN A 55 -7.69 -9.53 -12.41
CA GLN A 55 -7.79 -10.99 -12.38
C GLN A 55 -8.62 -11.48 -11.19
N VAL A 56 -8.49 -10.86 -10.02
CA VAL A 56 -9.32 -11.18 -8.86
C VAL A 56 -10.79 -10.87 -9.13
N ILE A 57 -11.11 -9.71 -9.72
CA ILE A 57 -12.48 -9.34 -10.11
C ILE A 57 -13.07 -10.37 -11.09
N LEU A 58 -12.31 -10.78 -12.12
CA LEU A 58 -12.73 -11.82 -13.06
C LEU A 58 -13.05 -13.14 -12.34
N SER A 59 -12.16 -13.60 -11.48
CA SER A 59 -12.36 -14.84 -10.72
C SER A 59 -13.58 -14.76 -9.80
N MET A 60 -13.85 -13.61 -9.19
CA MET A 60 -15.05 -13.39 -8.37
C MET A 60 -16.34 -13.41 -9.23
N GLN A 61 -16.31 -12.82 -10.43
CA GLN A 61 -17.43 -12.86 -11.36
C GLN A 61 -17.73 -14.30 -11.81
N GLU A 62 -16.71 -15.12 -12.04
CA GLU A 62 -16.87 -16.54 -12.35
C GLU A 62 -17.46 -17.31 -11.15
N PHE A 63 -16.90 -17.12 -9.97
CA PHE A 63 -17.40 -17.74 -8.74
C PHE A 63 -18.86 -17.41 -8.44
N SER A 64 -19.27 -16.16 -8.63
CA SER A 64 -20.66 -15.71 -8.43
C SER A 64 -21.66 -16.35 -9.38
N LYS A 65 -21.26 -16.77 -10.59
CA LYS A 65 -22.15 -17.48 -11.54
C LYS A 65 -22.53 -18.87 -11.05
N ASP A 66 -21.61 -19.53 -10.34
CA ASP A 66 -21.81 -20.90 -9.85
C ASP A 66 -22.39 -20.95 -8.41
N ASN A 67 -22.40 -19.80 -7.71
CA ASN A 67 -22.80 -19.67 -6.32
C ASN A 67 -23.83 -18.55 -6.13
N HIS A 68 -25.08 -18.80 -6.51
CA HIS A 68 -26.16 -17.80 -6.48
C HIS A 68 -26.58 -17.34 -5.07
N ASP A 69 -26.17 -18.04 -4.03
CA ASP A 69 -26.46 -17.69 -2.64
C ASP A 69 -25.53 -16.60 -2.06
N VAL A 70 -24.56 -16.15 -2.86
CA VAL A 70 -23.57 -15.14 -2.44
C VAL A 70 -23.81 -13.84 -3.22
N ASP A 71 -24.34 -12.84 -2.53
CA ASP A 71 -24.64 -11.52 -3.10
C ASP A 71 -23.44 -10.56 -2.85
N PHE A 72 -22.46 -10.59 -3.76
CA PHE A 72 -21.33 -9.68 -3.72
C PHE A 72 -21.54 -8.49 -4.67
N VAL A 73 -21.27 -7.29 -4.18
CA VAL A 73 -21.15 -6.10 -5.04
C VAL A 73 -19.77 -6.10 -5.68
N ILE A 74 -19.60 -6.89 -6.76
CA ILE A 74 -18.31 -7.02 -7.42
C ILE A 74 -18.03 -5.75 -8.24
N PRO A 75 -16.87 -5.09 -8.04
CA PRO A 75 -16.49 -3.92 -8.84
C PRO A 75 -16.39 -4.25 -10.33
N VAL A 76 -16.55 -3.21 -11.16
CA VAL A 76 -16.36 -3.33 -12.61
C VAL A 76 -14.87 -3.38 -12.93
N ILE A 77 -14.48 -4.22 -13.88
CA ILE A 77 -13.13 -4.24 -14.43
C ILE A 77 -12.85 -2.89 -15.09
N LEU A 78 -11.70 -2.31 -14.79
CA LEU A 78 -11.23 -1.07 -15.37
C LEU A 78 -10.15 -1.37 -16.43
N ASP A 79 -10.21 -0.70 -17.58
CA ASP A 79 -9.13 -0.75 -18.58
C ASP A 79 -7.82 -0.24 -17.95
N THR A 80 -7.92 0.82 -17.15
CA THR A 80 -6.83 1.37 -16.35
C THR A 80 -7.37 1.91 -15.02
N ILE A 81 -6.61 1.73 -13.93
CA ILE A 81 -6.92 2.34 -12.64
C ILE A 81 -6.49 3.81 -12.67
N PRO A 82 -7.39 4.78 -12.40
CA PRO A 82 -7.05 6.21 -12.37
C PRO A 82 -5.88 6.50 -11.42
N GLN A 83 -5.03 7.46 -11.80
CA GLN A 83 -3.88 7.87 -11.01
C GLN A 83 -3.97 9.37 -10.71
N TYR A 84 -3.74 9.73 -9.45
CA TYR A 84 -3.65 11.12 -8.98
C TYR A 84 -2.34 11.31 -8.25
N THR A 85 -1.71 12.49 -8.39
CA THR A 85 -0.58 12.82 -7.52
C THR A 85 -1.11 13.26 -6.15
N TYR A 86 -0.27 13.12 -5.12
CA TYR A 86 -0.58 13.68 -3.80
C TYR A 86 -0.88 15.18 -3.89
N ALA A 87 -0.15 15.92 -4.73
CA ALA A 87 -0.35 17.35 -4.93
C ALA A 87 -1.74 17.67 -5.47
N ASP A 88 -2.19 16.94 -6.51
CA ASP A 88 -3.53 17.13 -7.10
C ASP A 88 -4.65 16.89 -6.08
N LEU A 89 -4.50 15.86 -5.24
CA LEU A 89 -5.50 15.56 -4.22
C LEU A 89 -5.46 16.56 -3.07
N LEU A 90 -4.28 17.01 -2.67
CA LEU A 90 -4.15 18.06 -1.66
C LEU A 90 -4.85 19.35 -2.10
N GLU A 91 -4.66 19.77 -3.35
CA GLU A 91 -5.35 20.93 -3.92
C GLU A 91 -6.88 20.77 -3.89
N LYS A 92 -7.39 19.61 -4.32
CA LYS A 92 -8.82 19.29 -4.28
C LYS A 92 -9.35 19.31 -2.84
N ILE A 93 -8.63 18.75 -1.88
CA ILE A 93 -9.00 18.75 -0.46
C ILE A 93 -9.02 20.19 0.09
N GLN A 94 -8.02 21.02 -0.22
CA GLN A 94 -7.98 22.42 0.18
C GLN A 94 -9.17 23.21 -0.40
N ALA A 95 -9.58 22.94 -1.63
CA ALA A 95 -10.74 23.53 -2.25
C ALA A 95 -12.07 23.24 -1.51
N THR A 96 -12.13 22.17 -0.70
CA THR A 96 -13.28 21.90 0.21
C THR A 96 -13.27 22.73 1.49
N GLY A 97 -12.26 23.60 1.69
CA GLY A 97 -12.08 24.40 2.90
C GLY A 97 -11.26 23.70 4.01
N ALA A 98 -10.67 22.55 3.74
CA ALA A 98 -9.80 21.86 4.69
C ALA A 98 -8.45 22.57 4.82
N LYS A 99 -7.91 22.64 6.05
CA LYS A 99 -6.61 23.28 6.37
C LYS A 99 -5.45 22.28 6.28
N SER A 100 -5.41 21.46 5.22
CA SER A 100 -4.32 20.51 4.98
C SER A 100 -3.12 21.22 4.35
N GLN A 101 -1.92 20.80 4.73
CA GLN A 101 -0.64 21.32 4.23
C GLN A 101 0.18 20.21 3.57
N TRP A 102 1.20 20.62 2.81
CA TRP A 102 2.14 19.67 2.23
C TRP A 102 2.84 18.83 3.32
N GLY A 103 2.74 17.51 3.17
CA GLY A 103 3.31 16.55 4.12
C GLY A 103 2.31 16.01 5.13
N ASP A 104 1.11 16.56 5.19
CA ASP A 104 0.03 16.00 6.00
C ASP A 104 -0.48 14.68 5.41
N ASP A 105 -1.04 13.83 6.26
CA ASP A 105 -1.76 12.66 5.81
C ASP A 105 -3.08 13.04 5.14
N LEU A 106 -3.51 12.24 4.15
CA LEU A 106 -4.82 12.40 3.50
C LEU A 106 -5.85 11.54 4.22
N TYR A 107 -6.53 12.13 5.19
CA TYR A 107 -7.49 11.41 6.02
C TYR A 107 -8.72 10.94 5.25
N PRO A 108 -9.30 9.76 5.58
CA PRO A 108 -10.50 9.23 4.94
C PRO A 108 -11.65 10.24 4.83
N ALA A 109 -11.92 11.00 5.90
CA ALA A 109 -12.96 12.02 5.92
C ALA A 109 -12.72 13.19 4.92
N GLN A 110 -11.49 13.40 4.48
CA GLN A 110 -11.13 14.41 3.47
C GLN A 110 -11.26 13.81 2.07
N LEU A 111 -10.78 12.57 1.89
CA LEU A 111 -10.89 11.84 0.62
C LEU A 111 -12.37 11.61 0.25
N SER A 112 -13.22 11.26 1.20
CA SER A 112 -14.67 11.12 0.96
C SER A 112 -15.30 12.41 0.42
N LYS A 113 -14.84 13.59 0.85
CA LYS A 113 -15.38 14.88 0.39
C LYS A 113 -15.06 15.22 -1.05
N ILE A 114 -13.97 14.69 -1.61
CA ILE A 114 -13.61 14.93 -3.00
C ILE A 114 -14.32 13.97 -3.99
N GLY A 115 -15.10 13.01 -3.46
CA GLY A 115 -16.04 12.21 -4.23
C GLY A 115 -15.43 11.21 -5.21
N ILE A 116 -14.16 10.82 -5.02
CA ILE A 116 -13.54 9.76 -5.84
C ILE A 116 -14.04 8.41 -5.35
N THR A 117 -14.59 7.61 -6.24
CA THR A 117 -15.14 6.27 -5.94
C THR A 117 -14.38 5.18 -6.70
N GLY A 118 -14.49 3.92 -6.23
CA GLY A 118 -13.80 2.79 -6.84
C GLY A 118 -12.29 2.81 -6.59
N PHE A 119 -11.54 2.02 -7.39
CA PHE A 119 -10.09 1.95 -7.29
C PHE A 119 -9.40 3.15 -7.94
N TYR A 120 -8.40 3.70 -7.29
CA TYR A 120 -7.48 4.71 -7.83
C TYR A 120 -6.14 4.68 -7.09
N PHE A 121 -5.08 5.14 -7.75
CA PHE A 121 -3.77 5.33 -7.14
C PHE A 121 -3.56 6.77 -6.69
N ILE A 122 -2.94 6.92 -5.53
CA ILE A 122 -2.30 8.18 -5.09
C ILE A 122 -0.81 7.96 -5.19
N LYS A 123 -0.10 8.78 -5.96
CA LYS A 123 1.34 8.66 -6.15
C LYS A 123 2.10 9.94 -5.83
N ASP A 124 3.42 9.85 -5.83
CA ASP A 124 4.32 10.99 -5.64
C ASP A 124 4.10 11.67 -4.28
N TRP A 125 4.01 10.85 -3.23
CA TRP A 125 3.83 11.30 -1.87
C TRP A 125 5.01 12.14 -1.37
N PRO A 126 4.80 13.08 -0.42
CA PRO A 126 5.89 13.75 0.27
C PRO A 126 6.85 12.75 0.91
N ILE A 127 8.16 12.97 0.74
CA ILE A 127 9.19 12.04 1.24
C ILE A 127 9.30 12.01 2.77
N GLY A 128 8.90 13.09 3.45
CA GLY A 128 9.02 13.23 4.90
C GLY A 128 8.36 12.09 5.68
N PRO A 129 7.05 11.83 5.55
CA PRO A 129 6.35 10.77 6.28
C PRO A 129 6.71 9.35 5.82
N LYS A 130 7.19 9.16 4.57
CA LYS A 130 7.44 7.81 4.05
C LYS A 130 8.61 7.08 4.77
N PRO A 131 8.58 5.74 4.84
CA PRO A 131 9.62 4.93 5.46
C PRO A 131 11.04 5.20 4.94
N PHE A 132 12.05 4.81 5.70
CA PHE A 132 13.46 5.08 5.39
C PHE A 132 13.94 4.41 4.09
N TYR A 133 13.36 3.31 3.69
CA TYR A 133 13.73 2.53 2.50
C TYR A 133 13.10 3.03 1.20
N VAL A 134 12.20 4.01 1.27
CA VAL A 134 11.53 4.56 0.09
C VAL A 134 12.45 5.52 -0.65
N LYS A 135 12.55 5.34 -1.96
CA LYS A 135 13.40 6.15 -2.84
C LYS A 135 12.85 7.56 -3.01
N VAL A 136 13.75 8.53 -2.98
CA VAL A 136 13.44 9.92 -3.29
C VAL A 136 13.37 10.07 -4.80
N SER A 137 12.42 10.84 -5.31
CA SER A 137 12.34 11.16 -6.74
C SER A 137 13.58 11.93 -7.19
N LYS A 138 14.10 11.56 -8.36
CA LYS A 138 15.26 12.24 -8.97
C LYS A 138 14.94 13.67 -9.41
N ASP A 139 13.70 13.89 -9.82
CA ASP A 139 13.27 15.18 -10.38
C ASP A 139 12.85 16.19 -9.30
N ASN A 140 12.39 15.68 -8.14
CA ASN A 140 11.96 16.52 -7.05
C ASN A 140 12.30 15.91 -5.69
N PRO A 141 13.28 16.44 -4.94
CA PRO A 141 13.70 15.89 -3.66
C PRO A 141 12.66 15.97 -2.53
N LYS A 142 11.54 16.65 -2.74
CA LYS A 142 10.43 16.74 -1.78
C LYS A 142 9.44 15.60 -1.89
N ILE A 143 9.46 14.84 -2.99
CA ILE A 143 8.56 13.71 -3.24
C ILE A 143 9.30 12.38 -3.28
N SER A 144 8.54 11.32 -3.06
CA SER A 144 9.02 9.94 -3.09
C SER A 144 8.50 9.21 -4.32
N GLU A 145 9.23 8.23 -4.80
CA GLU A 145 8.76 7.24 -5.77
C GLU A 145 7.88 6.21 -5.05
N SER A 146 6.70 6.63 -4.61
CA SER A 146 5.75 5.79 -3.88
C SER A 146 4.31 6.02 -4.31
N PHE A 147 3.48 5.03 -4.01
CA PHE A 147 2.04 5.08 -4.27
C PHE A 147 1.27 4.36 -3.17
N ASP A 148 -0.02 4.69 -3.08
CA ASP A 148 -1.01 3.91 -2.36
C ASP A 148 -2.18 3.59 -3.31
N LEU A 149 -2.69 2.35 -3.29
CA LEU A 149 -3.92 1.97 -3.96
C LEU A 149 -5.09 2.18 -3.01
N MET A 150 -6.05 2.95 -3.45
CA MET A 150 -7.26 3.28 -2.71
C MET A 150 -8.50 2.62 -3.32
N TYR A 151 -9.51 2.35 -2.49
CA TYR A 151 -10.87 2.10 -2.92
C TYR A 151 -11.80 3.06 -2.16
N GLY A 152 -12.31 4.09 -2.86
CA GLY A 152 -12.93 5.21 -2.17
C GLY A 152 -11.97 5.87 -1.17
N ASP A 153 -12.29 5.83 0.10
CA ASP A 153 -11.46 6.36 1.19
C ASP A 153 -10.68 5.29 1.98
N LEU A 154 -10.65 4.05 1.46
CA LEU A 154 -9.96 2.91 2.07
C LEU A 154 -8.65 2.62 1.34
N GLU A 155 -7.51 2.67 2.05
CA GLU A 155 -6.22 2.23 1.54
C GLU A 155 -6.15 0.70 1.50
N ILE A 156 -5.90 0.15 0.32
CA ILE A 156 -5.81 -1.30 0.05
C ILE A 156 -4.35 -1.77 0.02
N SER A 157 -3.47 -0.98 -0.59
CA SER A 157 -2.07 -1.33 -0.80
C SER A 157 -1.19 -0.09 -0.73
N SER A 158 0.05 -0.27 -0.28
CA SER A 158 1.10 0.75 -0.35
C SER A 158 2.37 0.16 -0.93
N GLY A 159 3.03 0.91 -1.81
CA GLY A 159 4.24 0.46 -2.49
C GLY A 159 5.20 1.58 -2.87
N SER A 160 6.39 1.21 -3.29
CA SER A 160 7.42 2.18 -3.69
C SER A 160 8.56 1.55 -4.47
N THR A 161 9.30 2.38 -5.19
CA THR A 161 10.70 2.08 -5.54
C THR A 161 11.52 2.09 -4.26
N ARG A 162 12.44 1.13 -4.13
CA ARG A 162 13.31 1.01 -2.96
C ARG A 162 14.67 1.66 -3.22
N ILE A 163 15.33 2.06 -2.14
CA ILE A 163 16.71 2.53 -2.22
C ILE A 163 17.61 1.31 -2.43
N GLU A 164 18.40 1.32 -3.49
CA GLU A 164 19.35 0.25 -3.82
C GLU A 164 20.79 0.54 -3.38
N LYS A 165 21.12 1.79 -3.03
CA LYS A 165 22.46 2.17 -2.61
C LYS A 165 22.56 2.25 -1.09
N LYS A 166 23.55 1.54 -0.52
CA LYS A 166 23.81 1.51 0.92
C LYS A 166 23.94 2.90 1.54
N SER A 167 24.76 3.78 0.91
CA SER A 167 24.98 5.13 1.43
C SER A 167 23.71 5.97 1.49
N GLU A 168 22.86 5.90 0.47
CA GLU A 168 21.58 6.61 0.43
C GLU A 168 20.64 6.08 1.52
N LEU A 169 20.62 4.76 1.74
CA LEU A 169 19.82 4.12 2.79
C LEU A 169 20.27 4.54 4.19
N GLU A 170 21.59 4.50 4.44
CA GLU A 170 22.16 4.95 5.71
C GLU A 170 21.84 6.43 6.00
N ASP A 171 21.94 7.30 5.00
CA ASP A 171 21.61 8.72 5.16
C ASP A 171 20.12 8.93 5.46
N ARG A 172 19.23 8.18 4.80
CA ARG A 172 17.79 8.20 5.12
C ARG A 172 17.52 7.72 6.55
N MET A 173 18.20 6.66 7.00
CA MET A 173 18.07 6.15 8.37
C MET A 173 18.55 7.18 9.39
N LYS A 174 19.71 7.82 9.17
CA LYS A 174 20.24 8.90 10.03
C LYS A 174 19.25 10.06 10.13
N ASN A 175 18.72 10.52 9.00
CA ASN A 175 17.77 11.62 8.94
C ASN A 175 16.45 11.32 9.68
N LYS A 176 16.11 10.03 9.86
CA LYS A 176 14.98 9.57 10.68
C LYS A 176 15.35 9.25 12.14
N GLY A 177 16.57 9.54 12.56
CA GLY A 177 17.03 9.31 13.93
C GLY A 177 17.23 7.83 14.30
N MET A 178 17.37 6.96 13.30
CA MET A 178 17.53 5.52 13.52
C MET A 178 18.99 5.17 13.88
N LYS A 179 19.16 4.17 14.74
CA LYS A 179 20.47 3.63 15.09
C LYS A 179 20.92 2.65 14.03
N ILE A 180 21.93 3.01 13.22
CA ILE A 180 22.42 2.21 12.08
C ILE A 180 22.92 0.84 12.50
N ASP A 181 23.62 0.74 13.64
CA ASP A 181 24.23 -0.51 14.11
C ASP A 181 23.20 -1.63 14.30
N THR A 182 21.95 -1.29 14.66
CA THR A 182 20.87 -2.28 14.80
C THR A 182 20.42 -2.89 13.47
N PHE A 183 20.78 -2.28 12.36
CA PHE A 183 20.45 -2.72 10.99
C PHE A 183 21.66 -3.26 10.22
N SER A 184 22.77 -3.54 10.89
CA SER A 184 24.02 -3.96 10.26
C SER A 184 23.83 -5.19 9.33
N TYR A 185 23.08 -6.21 9.75
CA TYR A 185 22.79 -7.38 8.93
C TYR A 185 22.05 -7.03 7.62
N HIS A 186 21.10 -6.12 7.69
CA HIS A 186 20.38 -5.65 6.52
C HIS A 186 21.30 -4.85 5.59
N LEU A 187 22.08 -3.92 6.14
CA LEU A 187 22.98 -3.05 5.40
C LEU A 187 24.14 -3.78 4.74
N ASN A 188 24.66 -4.85 5.36
CA ASN A 188 25.75 -5.64 4.81
C ASN A 188 25.36 -6.35 3.49
N VAL A 189 24.08 -6.63 3.28
CA VAL A 189 23.60 -7.21 2.03
C VAL A 189 23.85 -6.29 0.83
N PHE A 190 23.80 -4.97 1.05
CA PHE A 190 24.03 -3.98 0.00
C PHE A 190 25.48 -3.96 -0.52
N ASP A 191 26.44 -4.48 0.25
CA ASP A 191 27.83 -4.59 -0.17
C ASP A 191 28.03 -5.63 -1.30
N TYR A 192 27.07 -6.53 -1.50
CA TYR A 192 27.06 -7.54 -2.57
C TYR A 192 26.35 -7.06 -3.85
N GLY A 193 25.83 -5.83 -3.85
CA GLY A 193 25.12 -5.24 -4.99
C GLY A 193 23.65 -5.59 -5.02
N VAL A 194 22.80 -4.63 -4.61
CA VAL A 194 21.35 -4.74 -4.68
C VAL A 194 20.86 -4.14 -6.00
N PRO A 195 20.09 -4.88 -6.83
CA PRO A 195 19.52 -4.31 -8.05
C PRO A 195 18.49 -3.21 -7.73
N PRO A 196 18.23 -2.27 -8.65
CA PRO A 196 17.03 -1.44 -8.57
C PRO A 196 15.82 -2.35 -8.41
N HIS A 197 14.93 -2.04 -7.49
CA HIS A 197 13.76 -2.88 -7.21
C HIS A 197 12.61 -2.05 -6.65
N ALA A 198 11.42 -2.58 -6.79
CA ALA A 198 10.20 -1.99 -6.26
C ALA A 198 9.22 -3.08 -5.83
N GLY A 199 8.32 -2.74 -4.95
CA GLY A 199 7.30 -3.67 -4.49
C GLY A 199 6.22 -3.01 -3.66
N CYS A 200 5.30 -3.83 -3.18
CA CYS A 200 4.17 -3.37 -2.36
C CYS A 200 3.69 -4.45 -1.40
N GLY A 201 2.87 -4.01 -0.44
CA GLY A 201 2.03 -4.87 0.38
C GLY A 201 0.56 -4.58 0.12
N ILE A 202 -0.26 -5.62 -0.03
CA ILE A 202 -1.71 -5.56 -0.22
C ILE A 202 -2.35 -6.17 1.02
N GLY A 203 -3.20 -5.41 1.72
CA GLY A 203 -3.97 -5.94 2.86
C GLY A 203 -5.13 -6.79 2.37
N LEU A 204 -5.10 -8.11 2.62
CA LEU A 204 -6.11 -9.03 2.11
C LEU A 204 -7.51 -8.70 2.62
N GLU A 205 -7.65 -8.42 3.93
CA GLU A 205 -8.94 -8.09 4.54
C GLU A 205 -9.53 -6.79 3.96
N ARG A 206 -8.70 -5.78 3.73
CA ARG A 206 -9.14 -4.52 3.10
C ARG A 206 -9.51 -4.72 1.62
N LEU A 207 -8.78 -5.57 0.91
CA LEU A 207 -9.15 -5.95 -0.45
C LEU A 207 -10.50 -6.68 -0.46
N MET A 208 -10.74 -7.59 0.48
CA MET A 208 -12.03 -8.26 0.65
C MET A 208 -13.16 -7.25 0.92
N MET A 209 -12.96 -6.26 1.80
CA MET A 209 -13.94 -5.18 2.02
C MET A 209 -14.30 -4.47 0.71
N ALA A 210 -13.29 -4.07 -0.07
CA ALA A 210 -13.47 -3.36 -1.34
C ALA A 210 -14.22 -4.19 -2.39
N LEU A 211 -13.97 -5.51 -2.44
CA LEU A 211 -14.54 -6.41 -3.44
C LEU A 211 -15.93 -6.94 -3.09
N THR A 212 -16.28 -6.98 -1.80
CA THR A 212 -17.54 -7.56 -1.31
C THR A 212 -18.53 -6.54 -0.75
N GLY A 213 -18.06 -5.28 -0.54
CA GLY A 213 -18.87 -4.25 0.10
C GLY A 213 -19.01 -4.40 1.62
N ILE A 214 -18.27 -5.32 2.27
CA ILE A 214 -18.26 -5.47 3.72
C ILE A 214 -17.67 -4.22 4.36
N GLU A 215 -18.41 -3.60 5.29
CA GLU A 215 -18.02 -2.33 5.92
C GLU A 215 -17.11 -2.49 7.15
N ASN A 216 -17.11 -3.67 7.78
CA ASN A 216 -16.33 -3.94 8.98
C ASN A 216 -15.28 -5.01 8.69
N ILE A 217 -14.00 -4.65 8.81
CA ILE A 217 -12.87 -5.54 8.55
C ILE A 217 -12.92 -6.84 9.37
N ARG A 218 -13.58 -6.84 10.54
CA ARG A 218 -13.73 -8.03 11.39
C ARG A 218 -14.57 -9.12 10.73
N ASP A 219 -15.44 -8.74 9.80
CA ASP A 219 -16.34 -9.67 9.10
C ASP A 219 -15.65 -10.33 7.88
N THR A 220 -14.41 -9.93 7.57
CA THR A 220 -13.60 -10.53 6.49
C THR A 220 -12.71 -11.68 6.97
N THR A 221 -12.66 -11.95 8.25
CA THR A 221 -11.82 -13.02 8.83
C THR A 221 -12.59 -13.81 9.90
N PHE A 222 -12.30 -15.11 10.04
CA PHE A 222 -12.97 -15.98 11.01
C PHE A 222 -12.63 -15.64 12.47
N TYR A 223 -11.41 -15.20 12.73
CA TYR A 223 -10.91 -14.95 14.09
C TYR A 223 -10.26 -13.59 14.17
N PRO A 224 -11.06 -12.49 14.09
CA PRO A 224 -10.51 -11.15 14.10
C PRO A 224 -9.79 -10.84 15.42
N ARG A 225 -8.56 -10.35 15.34
CA ARG A 225 -7.80 -9.86 16.48
C ARG A 225 -7.55 -8.37 16.34
N ASP A 226 -7.88 -7.65 17.36
CA ASP A 226 -7.69 -6.20 17.47
C ASP A 226 -7.26 -5.81 18.89
N VAL A 227 -7.28 -4.51 19.19
CA VAL A 227 -6.87 -3.97 20.51
C VAL A 227 -7.68 -4.56 21.67
N ASP A 228 -8.94 -4.90 21.45
CA ASP A 228 -9.89 -5.34 22.48
C ASP A 228 -10.11 -6.87 22.44
N ARG A 229 -9.69 -7.55 21.37
CA ARG A 229 -9.95 -8.97 21.16
C ARG A 229 -8.67 -9.72 20.74
N LEU A 230 -8.14 -10.53 21.65
CA LEU A 230 -6.92 -11.34 21.45
C LEU A 230 -7.19 -12.84 21.31
N THR A 231 -8.40 -13.28 21.65
CA THR A 231 -8.83 -14.69 21.59
C THR A 231 -10.01 -14.83 20.63
N PRO A 232 -10.21 -16.04 20.05
CA PRO A 232 -11.36 -16.35 19.21
C PRO A 232 -12.70 -16.06 19.90
#